data_44d2e1a847c53022baf3a99eb706410c
#
_entry.id   44d2e1a847c53022baf3a99eb706410c
#
_cell.length_a   1.000
_cell.length_b   1.000
_cell.length_c   1.000
_cell.angle_alpha   90.00
_cell.angle_beta   90.00
_cell.angle_gamma   90.00
#
_symmetry.space_group_name_H-M   'P 1'
#
loop_
_entity.id
_entity.type
_entity.pdbx_description
1 polymer ?
#
loop_
_entity_poly.entity_id
_entity_poly.type
_entity_poly.pdbx_seq_one_letter_code
_entity_poly.pdbx_strand_id
1 'polypeptide(L)'
;MTLSLPCGDSEVTIVSRVMLKYGLLFAAAVTARSQPAPAPDVLKQYQTVTAERLLQPEDGNWLMIRRTYDGWGYSPLDQITPANVARLRPVWGSATGEGRAHESAPVVNNGVLFITTPNNQVIAFNAVTGTMLWRYRRPRPQGAVFLTK
;
A
#
# COMPACT_ATOMS: atom_id res chain seq x y z
N MET A 1 -15.34 -60.08 -19.36
CA MET A 1 -13.95 -60.45 -19.60
C MET A 1 -13.15 -59.59 -18.64
N THR A 2 -12.90 -60.11 -17.44
CA THR A 2 -12.32 -59.38 -16.30
C THR A 2 -10.87 -59.74 -16.21
N LEU A 3 -9.96 -58.79 -16.45
CA LEU A 3 -8.54 -58.95 -16.29
C LEU A 3 -8.13 -58.45 -14.90
N SER A 4 -7.79 -59.38 -14.01
CA SER A 4 -7.13 -59.15 -12.76
C SER A 4 -5.62 -59.07 -12.93
N LEU A 5 -5.03 -57.96 -12.52
CA LEU A 5 -3.60 -57.80 -12.43
C LEU A 5 -3.13 -58.14 -10.99
N PRO A 6 -2.00 -58.85 -10.82
CA PRO A 6 -1.50 -59.21 -9.51
C PRO A 6 -0.87 -58.01 -8.81
N CYS A 7 -1.29 -57.81 -7.56
CA CYS A 7 -0.69 -56.84 -6.65
C CYS A 7 0.65 -57.38 -6.16
N GLY A 8 1.75 -56.75 -6.55
CA GLY A 8 3.12 -57.11 -6.09
C GLY A 8 3.51 -56.17 -4.94
N ASP A 9 3.71 -56.76 -3.78
CA ASP A 9 4.04 -56.09 -2.48
C ASP A 9 5.43 -55.41 -2.42
N SER A 10 6.15 -55.31 -3.54
CA SER A 10 7.52 -54.77 -3.57
C SER A 10 7.65 -53.28 -3.80
N GLU A 11 6.66 -52.61 -4.35
CA GLU A 11 6.75 -51.17 -4.63
C GLU A 11 6.46 -50.27 -3.42
N VAL A 12 5.60 -50.72 -2.46
CA VAL A 12 5.22 -49.96 -1.29
C VAL A 12 6.40 -49.77 -0.32
N THR A 13 7.34 -50.74 -0.30
CA THR A 13 8.51 -50.69 0.62
C THR A 13 9.57 -49.69 0.16
N ILE A 14 9.73 -49.43 -1.13
CA ILE A 14 10.74 -48.50 -1.66
C ILE A 14 10.23 -47.04 -1.48
N VAL A 15 8.96 -46.77 -1.71
CA VAL A 15 8.40 -45.44 -1.55
C VAL A 15 8.41 -45.04 -0.07
N SER A 16 8.11 -45.98 0.84
CA SER A 16 8.16 -45.71 2.30
C SER A 16 9.57 -45.41 2.82
N ARG A 17 10.60 -46.08 2.28
CA ARG A 17 12.00 -45.86 2.70
C ARG A 17 12.60 -44.59 2.10
N VAL A 18 12.18 -44.17 0.92
CA VAL A 18 12.59 -42.90 0.30
C VAL A 18 11.94 -41.73 1.00
N MET A 19 10.65 -41.80 1.34
CA MET A 19 9.94 -40.76 2.07
C MET A 19 10.53 -40.54 3.49
N LEU A 20 11.01 -41.59 4.15
CA LEU A 20 11.60 -41.47 5.49
C LEU A 20 12.99 -40.81 5.47
N LYS A 21 13.76 -40.96 4.37
CA LYS A 21 15.09 -40.32 4.24
C LYS A 21 15.00 -38.85 3.82
N TYR A 22 13.98 -38.44 3.07
CA TYR A 22 13.80 -37.06 2.63
C TYR A 22 12.80 -36.27 3.46
N GLY A 23 11.95 -36.91 4.24
CA GLY A 23 10.97 -36.27 5.12
C GLY A 23 11.62 -35.43 6.24
N LEU A 24 12.81 -35.82 6.72
CA LEU A 24 13.56 -35.08 7.72
C LEU A 24 14.24 -33.81 7.19
N LEU A 25 14.54 -33.75 5.90
CA LEU A 25 15.13 -32.57 5.25
C LEU A 25 14.07 -31.52 4.86
N PHE A 26 12.81 -31.92 4.61
CA PHE A 26 11.73 -30.99 4.26
C PHE A 26 11.11 -30.30 5.47
N ALA A 27 11.17 -30.90 6.65
CA ALA A 27 10.62 -30.31 7.88
C ALA A 27 11.41 -29.10 8.38
N ALA A 28 12.70 -28.98 8.02
CA ALA A 28 13.53 -27.84 8.44
C ALA A 28 13.37 -26.59 7.56
N ALA A 29 12.79 -26.72 6.37
CA ALA A 29 12.67 -25.61 5.42
C ALA A 29 11.38 -24.77 5.57
N VAL A 30 10.39 -25.25 6.34
CA VAL A 30 9.06 -24.62 6.42
C VAL A 30 8.93 -23.59 7.57
N THR A 31 9.96 -23.45 8.40
CA THR A 31 9.92 -22.50 9.54
C THR A 31 10.64 -21.17 9.29
N ALA A 32 10.98 -20.83 8.07
CA ALA A 32 11.36 -19.45 7.76
C ALA A 32 10.11 -18.57 7.86
N ARG A 33 9.76 -18.17 9.09
CA ARG A 33 8.84 -17.06 9.31
C ARG A 33 9.44 -15.87 8.56
N SER A 34 8.81 -15.45 7.47
CA SER A 34 9.14 -14.17 6.84
C SER A 34 8.91 -13.09 7.90
N GLN A 35 9.99 -12.54 8.45
CA GLN A 35 9.89 -11.35 9.27
C GLN A 35 9.27 -10.25 8.39
N PRO A 36 8.24 -9.55 8.88
CA PRO A 36 7.72 -8.40 8.16
C PRO A 36 8.88 -7.43 7.88
N ALA A 37 8.95 -6.92 6.66
CA ALA A 37 9.95 -5.90 6.33
C ALA A 37 9.86 -4.74 7.32
N PRO A 38 10.99 -4.16 7.76
CA PRO A 38 10.97 -3.03 8.68
C PRO A 38 10.15 -1.89 8.06
N ALA A 39 9.34 -1.21 8.90
CA ALA A 39 8.56 -0.07 8.45
C ALA A 39 9.47 1.00 7.86
N PRO A 40 9.12 1.60 6.71
CA PRO A 40 9.87 2.72 6.12
C PRO A 40 10.08 3.86 7.13
N ASP A 41 11.24 4.52 7.09
CA ASP A 41 11.61 5.54 8.07
C ASP A 41 10.61 6.71 8.14
N VAL A 42 9.99 7.07 7.02
CA VAL A 42 8.96 8.10 6.98
C VAL A 42 7.75 7.76 7.88
N LEU A 43 7.43 6.47 8.06
CA LEU A 43 6.34 6.03 8.94
C LEU A 43 6.73 6.08 10.42
N LYS A 44 8.01 6.06 10.75
CA LYS A 44 8.48 6.19 12.15
C LYS A 44 8.27 7.60 12.69
N GLN A 45 8.18 8.61 11.82
CA GLN A 45 7.94 10.01 12.18
C GLN A 45 6.46 10.39 12.08
N TYR A 46 5.59 9.42 11.80
CA TYR A 46 4.17 9.68 11.66
C TYR A 46 3.55 10.11 12.99
N GLN A 47 2.88 11.25 12.99
CA GLN A 47 2.16 11.78 14.14
C GLN A 47 0.65 11.68 13.93
N THR A 48 -0.06 11.32 15.00
CA THR A 48 -1.52 11.26 14.98
C THR A 48 -2.09 12.66 14.68
N VAL A 49 -3.11 12.70 13.83
CA VAL A 49 -3.85 13.94 13.55
C VAL A 49 -4.81 14.18 14.72
N THR A 50 -4.59 15.29 15.45
CA THR A 50 -5.44 15.74 16.55
C THR A 50 -6.27 16.94 16.12
N ALA A 51 -7.26 17.33 16.95
CA ALA A 51 -8.09 18.52 16.70
C ALA A 51 -7.24 19.78 16.65
N GLU A 52 -6.25 19.89 17.53
CA GLU A 52 -5.33 21.02 17.60
C GLU A 52 -4.50 21.15 16.33
N ARG A 53 -3.98 20.03 15.80
CA ARG A 53 -3.23 20.01 14.55
C ARG A 53 -4.10 20.33 13.33
N LEU A 54 -5.39 20.02 13.36
CA LEU A 54 -6.33 20.44 12.31
C LEU A 54 -6.64 21.94 12.35
N LEU A 55 -6.67 22.53 13.54
CA LEU A 55 -6.85 23.98 13.70
C LEU A 55 -5.61 24.76 13.27
N GLN A 56 -4.42 24.26 13.60
CA GLN A 56 -3.14 24.89 13.30
C GLN A 56 -2.13 23.83 12.79
N PRO A 57 -2.23 23.41 11.53
CA PRO A 57 -1.31 22.44 10.98
C PRO A 57 0.08 23.04 10.79
N GLU A 58 1.11 22.23 11.00
CA GLU A 58 2.50 22.60 10.73
C GLU A 58 2.68 22.95 9.25
N ASP A 59 3.59 23.85 8.93
CA ASP A 59 3.74 24.45 7.59
C ASP A 59 3.91 23.43 6.45
N GLY A 60 4.63 22.36 6.70
CA GLY A 60 4.85 21.27 5.74
C GLY A 60 3.70 20.25 5.64
N ASN A 61 2.64 20.39 6.44
CA ASN A 61 1.53 19.46 6.49
C ASN A 61 0.26 20.02 5.82
N TRP A 62 -0.50 19.12 5.22
CA TRP A 62 -1.78 19.40 4.58
C TRP A 62 -2.81 18.37 5.04
N LEU A 63 -3.32 18.53 6.29
CA LEU A 63 -4.02 17.49 7.03
C LEU A 63 -5.50 17.33 6.63
N MET A 64 -6.05 18.27 5.90
CA MET A 64 -7.43 18.24 5.40
C MET A 64 -7.55 18.93 4.05
N ILE A 65 -8.71 18.80 3.41
CA ILE A 65 -9.02 19.55 2.19
C ILE A 65 -8.86 21.06 2.46
N ARG A 66 -8.14 21.76 1.57
CA ARG A 66 -7.85 23.21 1.70
C ARG A 66 -7.09 23.61 2.97
N ARG A 67 -6.39 22.67 3.60
CA ARG A 67 -5.44 22.82 4.71
C ARG A 67 -6.05 23.18 6.06
N THR A 68 -6.93 24.18 6.14
CA THR A 68 -7.51 24.72 7.37
C THR A 68 -9.03 24.83 7.29
N TYR A 69 -9.72 24.99 8.43
CA TYR A 69 -11.17 25.03 8.48
C TYR A 69 -11.80 26.25 7.79
N ASP A 70 -11.05 27.34 7.64
CA ASP A 70 -11.47 28.50 6.84
C ASP A 70 -11.53 28.21 5.33
N GLY A 71 -10.90 27.12 4.91
CA GLY A 71 -10.98 26.62 3.54
C GLY A 71 -10.26 27.48 2.50
N TRP A 72 -9.33 28.35 2.90
CA TRP A 72 -8.64 29.24 1.98
C TRP A 72 -7.65 28.51 1.07
N GLY A 73 -7.15 27.34 1.49
CA GLY A 73 -6.21 26.55 0.70
C GLY A 73 -4.87 27.25 0.50
N TYR A 74 -4.48 28.08 1.43
CA TYR A 74 -3.22 28.82 1.42
C TYR A 74 -2.09 28.00 2.03
N SER A 75 -0.93 27.97 1.36
CA SER A 75 0.30 27.37 1.88
C SER A 75 1.19 28.49 2.44
N PRO A 76 1.68 28.37 3.69
CA PRO A 76 2.65 29.32 4.25
C PRO A 76 4.07 29.12 3.71
N LEU A 77 4.32 28.08 2.90
CA LEU A 77 5.62 27.81 2.30
C LEU A 77 5.96 28.88 1.25
N ASP A 78 7.16 29.39 1.26
CA ASP A 78 7.64 30.50 0.44
C ASP A 78 8.79 30.14 -0.54
N GLN A 79 9.14 28.85 -0.63
CA GLN A 79 10.22 28.39 -1.50
C GLN A 79 9.93 28.61 -2.99
N ILE A 80 8.64 28.66 -3.38
CA ILE A 80 8.22 28.94 -4.76
C ILE A 80 7.85 30.41 -4.88
N THR A 81 8.57 31.11 -5.74
CA THR A 81 8.46 32.54 -5.95
C THR A 81 8.25 32.86 -7.42
N PRO A 82 7.79 34.07 -7.80
CA PRO A 82 7.73 34.49 -9.20
C PRO A 82 9.06 34.35 -9.94
N ALA A 83 10.18 34.49 -9.24
CA ALA A 83 11.51 34.38 -9.82
C ALA A 83 11.95 32.94 -10.15
N ASN A 84 11.36 31.93 -9.52
CA ASN A 84 11.79 30.54 -9.68
C ASN A 84 10.69 29.60 -10.19
N VAL A 85 9.41 30.01 -10.21
CA VAL A 85 8.28 29.16 -10.61
C VAL A 85 8.44 28.58 -12.03
N ALA A 86 9.04 29.32 -12.96
CA ALA A 86 9.29 28.85 -14.33
C ALA A 86 10.29 27.68 -14.40
N ARG A 87 11.04 27.43 -13.32
CA ARG A 87 12.03 26.35 -13.23
C ARG A 87 11.50 25.09 -12.56
N LEU A 88 10.23 25.06 -12.14
CA LEU A 88 9.63 23.87 -11.54
C LEU A 88 9.72 22.68 -12.50
N ARG A 89 10.04 21.53 -11.94
CA ARG A 89 10.09 20.25 -12.66
C ARG A 89 9.38 19.18 -11.82
N PRO A 90 8.68 18.24 -12.47
CA PRO A 90 8.18 17.07 -11.78
C PRO A 90 9.35 16.29 -11.13
N VAL A 91 9.23 15.93 -9.87
CA VAL A 91 10.22 15.12 -9.15
C VAL A 91 9.92 13.64 -9.31
N TRP A 92 8.64 13.29 -9.27
CA TRP A 92 8.16 11.91 -9.45
C TRP A 92 6.73 11.90 -9.98
N GLY A 93 6.31 10.73 -10.45
CA GLY A 93 4.94 10.43 -10.83
C GLY A 93 4.63 8.98 -10.52
N SER A 94 3.40 8.67 -10.19
CA SER A 94 2.95 7.31 -9.89
C SER A 94 1.61 7.03 -10.54
N ALA A 95 1.48 5.84 -11.15
CA ALA A 95 0.22 5.37 -11.67
C ALA A 95 -0.61 4.71 -10.56
N THR A 96 -1.86 5.12 -10.40
CA THR A 96 -2.78 4.50 -9.43
C THR A 96 -3.34 3.17 -9.91
N GLY A 97 -3.26 2.90 -11.21
CA GLY A 97 -3.86 1.74 -11.87
C GLY A 97 -5.36 1.89 -12.14
N GLU A 98 -5.93 3.09 -11.94
CA GLU A 98 -7.35 3.36 -12.15
C GLU A 98 -7.55 4.29 -13.37
N GLY A 99 -8.35 3.82 -14.32
CA GLY A 99 -8.64 4.56 -15.55
C GLY A 99 -9.78 5.58 -15.44
N ARG A 100 -10.35 5.79 -14.26
CA ARG A 100 -11.46 6.72 -14.02
C ARG A 100 -10.96 8.01 -13.40
N ALA A 101 -11.81 9.06 -13.44
CA ALA A 101 -11.50 10.34 -12.84
C ALA A 101 -11.19 10.24 -11.34
N HIS A 102 -10.16 10.96 -10.89
CA HIS A 102 -9.77 11.09 -9.49
C HIS A 102 -10.24 12.44 -8.99
N GLU A 103 -11.14 12.44 -8.02
CA GLU A 103 -11.75 13.67 -7.49
C GLU A 103 -11.30 14.01 -6.07
N SER A 104 -10.42 13.17 -5.49
CA SER A 104 -9.97 13.38 -4.12
C SER A 104 -8.82 14.38 -4.05
N ALA A 105 -8.94 15.32 -3.11
CA ALA A 105 -7.81 16.16 -2.73
C ALA A 105 -6.78 15.30 -1.96
N PRO A 106 -5.48 15.35 -2.30
CA PRO A 106 -4.46 14.69 -1.52
C PRO A 106 -4.31 15.35 -0.14
N VAL A 107 -4.00 14.55 0.88
CA VAL A 107 -3.60 15.04 2.20
C VAL A 107 -2.18 14.59 2.50
N VAL A 108 -1.45 15.41 3.26
CA VAL A 108 -0.05 15.14 3.63
C VAL A 108 0.10 15.25 5.13
N ASN A 109 0.67 14.22 5.75
CA ASN A 109 1.03 14.20 7.16
C ASN A 109 2.44 13.64 7.34
N ASN A 110 3.35 14.46 7.87
CA ASN A 110 4.74 14.08 8.18
C ASN A 110 5.44 13.33 7.04
N GLY A 111 5.38 13.88 5.82
CA GLY A 111 6.05 13.31 4.65
C GLY A 111 5.34 12.10 4.01
N VAL A 112 4.16 11.73 4.52
CA VAL A 112 3.29 10.72 3.90
C VAL A 112 2.16 11.41 3.16
N LEU A 113 2.03 11.15 1.86
CA LEU A 113 0.95 11.65 1.01
C LEU A 113 -0.11 10.56 0.86
N PHE A 114 -1.36 10.89 1.14
CA PHE A 114 -2.51 10.00 1.00
C PHE A 114 -3.41 10.49 -0.12
N ILE A 115 -3.85 9.57 -0.95
CA ILE A 115 -4.89 9.79 -1.95
C ILE A 115 -5.96 8.71 -1.84
N THR A 116 -7.19 9.07 -2.15
CA THR A 116 -8.23 8.09 -2.44
C THR A 116 -8.41 7.98 -3.95
N THR A 117 -8.78 6.79 -4.41
CA THR A 117 -8.97 6.54 -5.83
C THR A 117 -10.33 5.88 -6.08
N PRO A 118 -10.84 5.87 -7.32
CA PRO A 118 -11.97 5.03 -7.68
C PRO A 118 -11.76 3.59 -7.18
N ASN A 119 -12.85 2.82 -7.04
CA ASN A 119 -12.84 1.46 -6.53
C ASN A 119 -12.49 1.32 -5.03
N ASN A 120 -12.80 2.36 -4.22
CA ASN A 120 -12.66 2.33 -2.75
C ASN A 120 -11.24 2.01 -2.30
N GLN A 121 -10.26 2.64 -2.89
CA GLN A 121 -8.87 2.49 -2.49
C GLN A 121 -8.36 3.73 -1.76
N VAL A 122 -7.44 3.49 -0.84
CA VAL A 122 -6.55 4.51 -0.26
C VAL A 122 -5.13 4.08 -0.55
N ILE A 123 -4.32 5.00 -1.05
CA ILE A 123 -2.90 4.76 -1.32
C ILE A 123 -2.07 5.77 -0.53
N ALA A 124 -1.02 5.27 0.13
CA ALA A 124 -0.04 6.10 0.80
C ALA A 124 1.29 6.06 0.06
N PHE A 125 1.88 7.23 -0.14
CA PHE A 125 3.17 7.42 -0.76
C PHE A 125 4.13 8.16 0.17
N ASN A 126 5.42 7.89 0.04
CA ASN A 126 6.43 8.82 0.51
C ASN A 126 6.33 10.09 -0.35
N ALA A 127 6.01 11.23 0.25
CA ALA A 127 5.76 12.48 -0.47
C ALA A 127 7.00 13.01 -1.19
N VAL A 128 8.20 12.66 -0.72
CA VAL A 128 9.48 13.11 -1.31
C VAL A 128 9.89 12.24 -2.50
N THR A 129 9.76 10.92 -2.38
CA THR A 129 10.28 9.97 -3.37
C THR A 129 9.24 9.41 -4.32
N GLY A 130 7.95 9.54 -4.00
CA GLY A 130 6.86 8.90 -4.74
C GLY A 130 6.75 7.39 -4.54
N THR A 131 7.56 6.82 -3.66
CA THR A 131 7.50 5.38 -3.36
C THR A 131 6.18 5.05 -2.68
N MET A 132 5.44 4.09 -3.22
CA MET A 132 4.22 3.59 -2.59
C MET A 132 4.59 2.85 -1.30
N LEU A 133 4.04 3.31 -0.17
CA LEU A 133 4.24 2.73 1.15
C LEU A 133 3.26 1.58 1.37
N TRP A 134 2.00 1.81 1.06
CA TRP A 134 0.94 0.80 1.11
C TRP A 134 -0.26 1.21 0.28
N ARG A 135 -1.12 0.22 0.01
CA ARG A 135 -2.42 0.38 -0.64
C ARG A 135 -3.45 -0.42 0.13
N TYR A 136 -4.56 0.22 0.46
CA TYR A 136 -5.72 -0.43 1.03
C TYR A 136 -6.87 -0.38 0.03
N ARG A 137 -7.55 -1.50 -0.18
CA ARG A 137 -8.78 -1.58 -0.98
C ARG A 137 -9.90 -2.12 -0.09
N ARG A 138 -10.94 -1.32 0.10
CA ARG A 138 -12.13 -1.78 0.82
C ARG A 138 -12.89 -2.78 -0.05
N PRO A 139 -13.17 -4.00 0.45
CA PRO A 139 -14.04 -4.95 -0.25
C PRO A 139 -15.42 -4.34 -0.49
N ARG A 140 -15.99 -4.65 -1.65
CA ARG A 140 -17.36 -4.23 -1.97
C ARG A 140 -18.35 -5.26 -1.44
N PRO A 141 -19.47 -4.85 -0.85
CA PRO A 141 -20.59 -5.75 -0.60
C PRO A 141 -21.10 -6.32 -1.93
N GLN A 142 -21.53 -7.58 -1.92
CA GLN A 142 -22.22 -8.16 -3.08
C GLN A 142 -23.47 -7.32 -3.40
N GLY A 143 -23.69 -7.05 -4.67
CA GLY A 143 -24.84 -6.26 -5.13
C GLY A 143 -24.68 -4.73 -5.06
N ALA A 144 -23.53 -4.20 -4.64
CA ALA A 144 -23.27 -2.77 -4.71
C ALA A 144 -23.22 -2.29 -6.16
N VAL A 145 -24.15 -1.42 -6.53
CA VAL A 145 -24.21 -0.78 -7.84
C VAL A 145 -23.54 0.58 -7.76
N PHE A 146 -22.63 0.87 -8.70
CA PHE A 146 -22.08 2.20 -8.87
C PHE A 146 -22.95 2.99 -9.83
N LEU A 147 -23.42 4.13 -9.39
CA LEU A 147 -23.96 5.13 -10.28
C LEU A 147 -22.74 5.79 -10.96
N THR A 148 -22.32 5.23 -12.09
CA THR A 148 -21.36 5.90 -12.97
C THR A 148 -22.15 6.79 -13.91
N LYS A 149 -22.00 8.10 -13.79
CA LYS A 149 -22.31 9.00 -14.88
C LYS A 149 -21.18 9.00 -15.90
#